data_ddbaacdd6f8075822bb6e18970125a56
#
_entry.id   ddbaacdd6f8075822bb6e18970125a56
#
_cell.length_a   1.000
_cell.length_b   1.000
_cell.length_c   1.000
_cell.angle_alpha   90.00
_cell.angle_beta   90.00
_cell.angle_gamma   90.00
#
_symmetry.space_group_name_H-M   'P 1'
#
loop_
_entity.id
_entity.type
_entity.pdbx_description
1 polymer ?
#
loop_
_entity_poly.entity_id
_entity_poly.type
_entity_poly.pdbx_seq_one_letter_code
_entity_poly.pdbx_strand_id
1 'polypeptide(L)'
;MPRFGMVIDTRKCVGCMDCVVACQTENDVPHGYCRDWITTEVRGAFPDLTLEIRSERCNHCDNPPCVTCCPTGASHVEDFGKVVQVTANKCIGCKACISACPYGARYVHPDGYVDKCTFCTHRVRQGLDPACVSVCPTHCMTFGDLDDPKSAVNALLRSRTSHTLLPEAGTRPRVFYLT
;
A
#
# COMPACT_ATOMS: atom_id res chain seq x y z
N MET A 1 -2.86 -19.33 6.72
CA MET A 1 -2.18 -18.09 7.21
C MET A 1 -2.87 -16.93 6.51
N PRO A 2 -3.10 -15.80 7.18
CA PRO A 2 -3.82 -14.70 6.58
C PRO A 2 -3.07 -14.14 5.36
N ARG A 3 -3.81 -13.57 4.43
CA ARG A 3 -3.29 -12.84 3.26
C ARG A 3 -3.86 -11.42 3.29
N PHE A 4 -3.10 -10.49 3.85
CA PHE A 4 -3.57 -9.14 4.08
C PHE A 4 -3.70 -8.32 2.80
N GLY A 5 -4.77 -7.53 2.75
CA GLY A 5 -5.03 -6.56 1.71
C GLY A 5 -5.77 -5.33 2.25
N MET A 6 -5.95 -4.36 1.39
CA MET A 6 -6.62 -3.11 1.72
C MET A 6 -7.61 -2.73 0.64
N VAL A 7 -8.74 -2.20 1.04
CA VAL A 7 -9.75 -1.61 0.17
C VAL A 7 -9.85 -0.11 0.48
N ILE A 8 -9.81 0.72 -0.53
CA ILE A 8 -9.88 2.17 -0.43
C ILE A 8 -11.08 2.67 -1.22
N ASP A 9 -12.04 3.29 -0.55
CA ASP A 9 -13.20 3.92 -1.17
C ASP A 9 -12.85 5.33 -1.63
N THR A 10 -12.61 5.52 -2.93
CA THR A 10 -12.19 6.79 -3.50
C THR A 10 -13.24 7.88 -3.38
N ARG A 11 -14.54 7.51 -3.29
CA ARG A 11 -15.64 8.47 -3.08
C ARG A 11 -15.65 9.08 -1.68
N LYS A 12 -15.01 8.42 -0.71
CA LYS A 12 -14.90 8.90 0.67
C LYS A 12 -13.60 9.62 0.94
N CYS A 13 -12.58 9.41 0.11
CA CYS A 13 -11.27 10.05 0.30
C CYS A 13 -11.38 11.55 0.00
N VAL A 14 -11.03 12.38 0.98
CA VAL A 14 -11.05 13.84 0.88
C VAL A 14 -9.65 14.45 0.73
N GLY A 15 -8.62 13.63 0.65
CA GLY A 15 -7.23 14.10 0.46
C GLY A 15 -6.63 14.82 1.68
N CYS A 16 -7.14 14.58 2.89
CA CYS A 16 -6.70 15.29 4.11
C CYS A 16 -5.24 15.04 4.51
N MET A 17 -4.59 14.03 3.95
CA MET A 17 -3.21 13.60 4.23
C MET A 17 -2.98 13.02 5.64
N ASP A 18 -3.99 12.84 6.49
CA ASP A 18 -3.84 12.27 7.84
C ASP A 18 -3.17 10.87 7.79
N CYS A 19 -3.48 10.07 6.77
CA CYS A 19 -2.84 8.78 6.56
C CYS A 19 -1.33 8.90 6.31
N VAL A 20 -0.89 9.93 5.58
CA VAL A 20 0.53 10.20 5.29
C VAL A 20 1.26 10.60 6.57
N VAL A 21 0.70 11.55 7.33
CA VAL A 21 1.28 12.02 8.59
C VAL A 21 1.34 10.89 9.63
N ALA A 22 0.25 10.15 9.78
CA ALA A 22 0.22 9.01 10.70
C ALA A 22 1.23 7.92 10.32
N CYS A 23 1.40 7.65 9.02
CA CYS A 23 2.39 6.69 8.54
C CYS A 23 3.82 7.16 8.84
N GLN A 24 4.10 8.46 8.65
CA GLN A 24 5.40 9.06 8.96
C GLN A 24 5.73 8.94 10.46
N THR A 25 4.78 9.31 11.31
CA THR A 25 4.96 9.26 12.78
C THR A 25 5.08 7.83 13.31
N GLU A 26 4.23 6.91 12.84
CA GLU A 26 4.20 5.52 13.31
C GLU A 26 5.44 4.73 12.91
N ASN A 27 6.03 5.06 11.77
CA ASN A 27 7.10 4.26 11.18
C ASN A 27 8.44 5.00 11.10
N ASP A 28 8.60 6.11 11.81
CA ASP A 28 9.81 6.95 11.82
C ASP A 28 10.33 7.24 10.40
N VAL A 29 9.39 7.58 9.48
CA VAL A 29 9.77 7.87 8.09
C VAL A 29 10.54 9.18 8.05
N PRO A 30 11.76 9.23 7.48
CA PRO A 30 12.57 10.43 7.47
C PRO A 30 11.87 11.60 6.77
N HIS A 31 12.17 12.82 7.23
CA HIS A 31 11.65 14.04 6.60
C HIS A 31 11.99 14.08 5.10
N GLY A 32 11.00 14.48 4.29
CA GLY A 32 11.14 14.51 2.83
C GLY A 32 10.82 13.19 2.11
N TYR A 33 10.52 12.13 2.86
CA TYR A 33 10.11 10.83 2.32
C TYR A 33 8.69 10.45 2.75
N CYS A 34 8.07 9.56 2.02
CA CYS A 34 6.75 9.00 2.36
C CYS A 34 6.65 7.52 1.97
N ARG A 35 5.85 6.77 2.72
CA ARG A 35 5.48 5.37 2.41
C ARG A 35 4.11 5.25 1.76
N ASP A 36 3.30 6.29 1.88
CA ASP A 36 2.02 6.50 1.20
C ASP A 36 1.88 7.98 0.80
N TRP A 37 1.02 8.24 -0.15
CA TRP A 37 0.80 9.59 -0.69
C TRP A 37 -0.62 9.72 -1.22
N ILE A 38 -1.04 10.96 -1.46
CA ILE A 38 -2.33 11.26 -2.08
C ILE A 38 -2.10 11.60 -3.55
N THR A 39 -2.85 10.93 -4.42
CA THR A 39 -2.92 11.23 -5.85
C THR A 39 -4.26 11.87 -6.15
N THR A 40 -4.23 12.95 -6.92
CA THR A 40 -5.42 13.63 -7.44
C THR A 40 -5.41 13.56 -8.95
N GLU A 41 -6.46 13.02 -9.54
CA GLU A 41 -6.61 12.86 -10.98
C GLU A 41 -7.91 13.49 -11.46
N VAL A 42 -7.81 14.40 -12.43
CA VAL A 42 -8.97 14.99 -13.10
C VAL A 42 -9.24 14.20 -14.38
N ARG A 43 -10.48 13.74 -14.54
CA ARG A 43 -10.93 12.98 -15.71
C ARG A 43 -12.11 13.68 -16.39
N GLY A 44 -12.25 13.45 -17.68
CA GLY A 44 -13.31 14.02 -18.51
C GLY A 44 -12.87 15.31 -19.22
N ALA A 45 -13.86 15.99 -19.82
CA ALA A 45 -13.68 17.27 -20.49
C ALA A 45 -14.78 18.25 -20.03
N PHE A 46 -14.44 19.53 -19.97
CA PHE A 46 -15.43 20.54 -19.57
C PHE A 46 -16.68 20.48 -20.47
N PRO A 47 -17.92 20.52 -19.88
CA PRO A 47 -18.23 20.75 -18.48
C PRO A 47 -18.24 19.47 -17.61
N ASP A 48 -18.08 18.27 -18.15
CA ASP A 48 -18.23 16.99 -17.46
C ASP A 48 -16.87 16.53 -16.91
N LEU A 49 -16.42 17.23 -15.86
CA LEU A 49 -15.17 16.90 -15.14
C LEU A 49 -15.48 16.11 -13.87
N THR A 50 -14.66 15.08 -13.62
CA THR A 50 -14.65 14.34 -12.36
C THR A 50 -13.28 14.43 -11.71
N LEU A 51 -13.27 14.59 -10.40
CA LEU A 51 -12.07 14.57 -9.57
C LEU A 51 -12.00 13.24 -8.79
N GLU A 52 -10.96 12.48 -9.01
CA GLU A 52 -10.66 11.29 -8.21
C GLU A 52 -9.50 11.59 -7.26
N ILE A 53 -9.72 11.37 -5.97
CA ILE A 53 -8.71 11.49 -4.92
C ILE A 53 -8.50 10.11 -4.33
N ARG A 54 -7.25 9.63 -4.32
CA ARG A 54 -6.92 8.32 -3.75
C ARG A 54 -5.62 8.33 -2.98
N SER A 55 -5.58 7.56 -1.91
CA SER A 55 -4.35 7.30 -1.17
C SER A 55 -3.64 6.10 -1.79
N GLU A 56 -2.39 6.27 -2.16
CA GLU A 56 -1.56 5.25 -2.79
C GLU A 56 -0.38 4.84 -1.90
N ARG A 57 0.07 3.61 -2.05
CA ARG A 57 1.16 2.99 -1.28
C ARG A 57 1.67 1.72 -1.94
N CYS A 58 2.58 1.02 -1.29
CA CYS A 58 2.95 -0.32 -1.75
C CYS A 58 1.73 -1.24 -1.82
N ASN A 59 1.56 -1.88 -2.97
CA ASN A 59 0.42 -2.77 -3.24
C ASN A 59 0.57 -4.18 -2.66
N HIS A 60 1.68 -4.52 -2.03
CA HIS A 60 1.97 -5.85 -1.46
C HIS A 60 1.56 -6.99 -2.39
N CYS A 61 1.98 -6.89 -3.65
CA CYS A 61 1.58 -7.75 -4.76
C CYS A 61 1.76 -9.24 -4.46
N ASP A 62 0.86 -10.08 -4.99
CA ASP A 62 1.01 -11.54 -4.93
C ASP A 62 2.14 -12.03 -5.85
N ASN A 63 2.39 -11.31 -6.94
CA ASN A 63 3.53 -11.55 -7.84
C ASN A 63 4.48 -10.34 -7.81
N PRO A 64 5.33 -10.19 -6.76
CA PRO A 64 6.11 -8.98 -6.51
C PRO A 64 7.42 -8.96 -7.30
N PRO A 65 7.55 -8.20 -8.41
CA PRO A 65 8.79 -8.13 -9.19
C PRO A 65 9.97 -7.59 -8.36
N CYS A 66 9.66 -6.76 -7.37
CA CYS A 66 10.65 -6.20 -6.45
C CYS A 66 11.26 -7.23 -5.47
N VAL A 67 10.65 -8.38 -5.30
CA VAL A 67 11.23 -9.53 -4.57
C VAL A 67 12.09 -10.37 -5.50
N THR A 68 11.56 -10.68 -6.69
CA THR A 68 12.24 -11.51 -7.68
C THR A 68 13.59 -10.92 -8.11
N CYS A 69 13.66 -9.58 -8.24
CA CYS A 69 14.90 -8.91 -8.68
C CYS A 69 15.92 -8.66 -7.56
N CYS A 70 15.61 -9.02 -6.28
CA CYS A 70 16.50 -8.69 -5.17
C CYS A 70 17.65 -9.69 -5.05
N PRO A 71 18.92 -9.28 -5.30
CA PRO A 71 20.04 -10.21 -5.33
C PRO A 71 20.43 -10.77 -3.95
N THR A 72 20.08 -10.05 -2.86
CA THR A 72 20.43 -10.44 -1.49
C THR A 72 19.26 -11.09 -0.74
N GLY A 73 18.05 -11.14 -1.36
CA GLY A 73 16.84 -11.55 -0.67
C GLY A 73 16.39 -10.58 0.43
N ALA A 74 16.93 -9.36 0.48
CA ALA A 74 16.49 -8.34 1.43
C ALA A 74 15.02 -7.99 1.22
N SER A 75 14.58 -7.86 -0.04
CA SER A 75 13.15 -7.75 -0.37
C SER A 75 12.57 -9.17 -0.46
N HIS A 76 11.57 -9.47 0.37
CA HIS A 76 10.99 -10.81 0.49
C HIS A 76 9.50 -10.72 0.80
N VAL A 77 8.80 -11.84 0.71
CA VAL A 77 7.43 -11.99 1.22
C VAL A 77 7.50 -12.62 2.59
N GLU A 78 6.98 -11.93 3.59
CA GLU A 78 6.85 -12.42 4.96
C GLU A 78 5.68 -13.40 5.08
N ASP A 79 5.83 -14.45 5.88
CA ASP A 79 4.75 -15.43 6.08
C ASP A 79 3.52 -14.84 6.76
N PHE A 80 3.72 -13.96 7.71
CA PHE A 80 2.62 -13.25 8.36
C PHE A 80 1.94 -12.29 7.39
N GLY A 81 0.71 -12.60 7.01
CA GLY A 81 -0.09 -11.79 6.10
C GLY A 81 0.39 -11.76 4.66
N LYS A 82 1.41 -12.56 4.31
CA LYS A 82 2.06 -12.56 2.99
C LYS A 82 2.52 -11.16 2.55
N VAL A 83 2.92 -10.34 3.51
CA VAL A 83 3.30 -8.95 3.29
C VAL A 83 4.69 -8.87 2.66
N VAL A 84 4.84 -8.05 1.61
CA VAL A 84 6.17 -7.78 1.05
C VAL A 84 6.95 -6.90 2.01
N GLN A 85 8.14 -7.33 2.43
CA GLN A 85 9.01 -6.65 3.39
C GLN A 85 10.40 -6.36 2.82
N VAL A 86 11.16 -5.55 3.55
CA VAL A 86 12.59 -5.33 3.30
C VAL A 86 13.34 -5.47 4.62
N THR A 87 14.34 -6.36 4.64
CA THR A 87 15.25 -6.51 5.76
C THR A 87 16.42 -5.56 5.57
N ALA A 88 16.46 -4.47 6.34
CA ALA A 88 17.41 -3.38 6.15
C ALA A 88 18.88 -3.85 6.15
N ASN A 89 19.28 -4.69 7.11
CA ASN A 89 20.66 -5.18 7.24
C ASN A 89 21.11 -6.15 6.12
N LYS A 90 20.18 -6.65 5.28
CA LYS A 90 20.48 -7.43 4.09
C LYS A 90 20.49 -6.58 2.82
N CYS A 91 19.97 -5.36 2.89
CA CYS A 91 19.85 -4.49 1.74
C CYS A 91 21.19 -3.81 1.43
N ILE A 92 21.66 -3.96 0.21
CA ILE A 92 22.89 -3.33 -0.28
C ILE A 92 22.64 -2.02 -1.05
N GLY A 93 21.43 -1.49 -1.03
CA GLY A 93 21.09 -0.23 -1.69
C GLY A 93 21.17 -0.23 -3.22
N CYS A 94 21.15 -1.39 -3.88
CA CYS A 94 21.34 -1.51 -5.34
C CYS A 94 20.19 -0.91 -6.18
N LYS A 95 19.06 -0.54 -5.56
CA LYS A 95 17.87 0.10 -6.16
C LYS A 95 17.13 -0.75 -7.22
N ALA A 96 17.53 -1.98 -7.52
CA ALA A 96 16.86 -2.82 -8.51
C ALA A 96 15.35 -2.97 -8.23
N CYS A 97 14.97 -3.11 -6.96
CA CYS A 97 13.57 -3.22 -6.54
C CYS A 97 12.78 -1.89 -6.68
N ILE A 98 13.43 -0.74 -6.73
CA ILE A 98 12.80 0.55 -7.04
C ILE A 98 12.44 0.57 -8.53
N SER A 99 13.39 0.27 -9.40
CA SER A 99 13.17 0.23 -10.85
C SER A 99 12.16 -0.84 -11.26
N ALA A 100 12.10 -1.97 -10.55
CA ALA A 100 11.16 -3.04 -10.83
C ALA A 100 9.73 -2.76 -10.35
N CYS A 101 9.51 -1.75 -9.47
CA CYS A 101 8.20 -1.45 -8.93
C CYS A 101 7.39 -0.55 -9.89
N PRO A 102 6.29 -1.03 -10.52
CA PRO A 102 5.54 -0.19 -11.46
C PRO A 102 4.76 0.94 -10.76
N TYR A 103 4.64 0.88 -9.43
CA TYR A 103 3.87 1.86 -8.63
C TYR A 103 4.74 2.96 -8.01
N GLY A 104 6.07 2.94 -8.18
CA GLY A 104 6.96 3.88 -7.53
C GLY A 104 6.96 3.82 -5.98
N ALA A 105 6.49 2.72 -5.40
CA ALA A 105 6.17 2.61 -3.97
C ALA A 105 7.39 2.27 -3.09
N ARG A 106 8.59 2.72 -3.49
CA ARG A 106 9.84 2.47 -2.76
C ARG A 106 10.75 3.69 -2.84
N TYR A 107 11.49 3.95 -1.79
CA TYR A 107 12.50 5.00 -1.75
C TYR A 107 13.79 4.49 -1.08
N VAL A 108 14.87 5.25 -1.21
CA VAL A 108 16.13 4.97 -0.50
C VAL A 108 16.10 5.71 0.83
N HIS A 109 16.15 4.97 1.93
CA HIS A 109 16.29 5.54 3.26
C HIS A 109 17.66 6.22 3.39
N PRO A 110 17.82 7.32 4.16
CA PRO A 110 19.12 7.96 4.40
C PRO A 110 20.21 7.01 4.88
N ASP A 111 19.86 5.95 5.62
CA ASP A 111 20.78 4.91 6.08
C ASP A 111 21.21 3.92 4.97
N GLY A 112 20.83 4.17 3.71
CA GLY A 112 21.30 3.43 2.54
C GLY A 112 20.52 2.17 2.16
N TYR A 113 19.49 1.78 2.90
CA TYR A 113 18.59 0.68 2.51
C TYR A 113 17.34 1.19 1.78
N VAL A 114 16.61 0.30 1.11
CA VAL A 114 15.32 0.64 0.47
C VAL A 114 14.19 0.43 1.46
N ASP A 115 13.32 1.44 1.55
CA ASP A 115 12.15 1.39 2.44
C ASP A 115 10.82 1.54 1.67
N LYS A 116 9.70 1.18 2.32
CA LYS A 116 8.34 1.21 1.79
C LYS A 116 7.30 0.89 2.86
N CYS A 117 6.01 1.04 2.53
CA CYS A 117 4.90 0.59 3.37
C CYS A 117 5.07 -0.88 3.78
N THR A 118 4.78 -1.18 5.05
CA THR A 118 4.88 -2.52 5.67
C THR A 118 3.52 -3.08 6.08
N PHE A 119 2.39 -2.40 5.73
CA PHE A 119 1.07 -2.63 6.33
C PHE A 119 1.09 -2.56 7.86
N CYS A 120 2.07 -1.85 8.44
CA CYS A 120 2.26 -1.74 9.89
C CYS A 120 2.19 -3.11 10.58
N THR A 121 2.91 -4.14 10.05
CA THR A 121 2.83 -5.51 10.58
C THR A 121 3.11 -5.59 12.07
N HIS A 122 3.89 -4.66 12.64
CA HIS A 122 4.13 -4.54 14.08
C HIS A 122 2.84 -4.24 14.87
N ARG A 123 1.92 -3.40 14.33
CA ARG A 123 0.61 -3.11 14.92
C ARG A 123 -0.35 -4.29 14.69
N VAL A 124 -0.38 -4.80 13.45
CA VAL A 124 -1.30 -5.88 13.07
C VAL A 124 -1.05 -7.16 13.89
N ARG A 125 0.21 -7.44 14.25
CA ARG A 125 0.56 -8.55 15.17
C ARG A 125 -0.02 -8.37 16.58
N GLN A 126 -0.35 -7.15 16.97
CA GLN A 126 -0.99 -6.80 18.24
C GLN A 126 -2.53 -6.71 18.11
N GLY A 127 -3.10 -7.06 16.96
CA GLY A 127 -4.54 -6.96 16.70
C GLY A 127 -5.03 -5.54 16.40
N LEU A 128 -4.13 -4.61 16.11
CA LEU A 128 -4.45 -3.22 15.77
C LEU A 128 -4.45 -3.03 14.25
N ASP A 129 -5.26 -2.10 13.77
CA ASP A 129 -5.22 -1.68 12.37
C ASP A 129 -3.92 -0.92 12.02
N PRO A 130 -3.50 -0.93 10.74
CA PRO A 130 -2.46 -0.02 10.27
C PRO A 130 -2.76 1.43 10.63
N ALA A 131 -1.73 2.21 10.99
CA ALA A 131 -1.91 3.59 11.47
C ALA A 131 -2.75 4.46 10.52
N CYS A 132 -2.52 4.35 9.21
CA CYS A 132 -3.28 5.08 8.20
C CYS A 132 -4.78 4.73 8.16
N VAL A 133 -5.15 3.50 8.51
CA VAL A 133 -6.55 3.07 8.61
C VAL A 133 -7.19 3.66 9.87
N SER A 134 -6.46 3.58 11.01
CA SER A 134 -6.97 4.02 12.32
C SER A 134 -7.29 5.52 12.37
N VAL A 135 -6.54 6.36 11.64
CA VAL A 135 -6.69 7.83 11.68
C VAL A 135 -7.62 8.39 10.61
N CYS A 136 -8.06 7.57 9.65
CA CYS A 136 -8.83 8.07 8.51
C CYS A 136 -10.18 8.64 8.95
N PRO A 137 -10.43 9.97 8.86
CA PRO A 137 -11.64 10.60 9.40
C PRO A 137 -12.90 10.22 8.63
N THR A 138 -12.76 9.85 7.37
CA THR A 138 -13.88 9.44 6.52
C THR A 138 -14.05 7.92 6.45
N HIS A 139 -13.19 7.15 7.15
CA HIS A 139 -13.17 5.69 7.10
C HIS A 139 -13.18 5.16 5.65
N CYS A 140 -12.40 5.80 4.77
CA CYS A 140 -12.30 5.37 3.38
C CYS A 140 -11.43 4.13 3.19
N MET A 141 -10.63 3.75 4.20
CA MET A 141 -9.72 2.60 4.13
C MET A 141 -10.22 1.47 5.01
N THR A 142 -10.22 0.26 4.47
CA THR A 142 -10.52 -0.98 5.19
C THR A 142 -9.37 -1.96 4.97
N PHE A 143 -8.83 -2.48 6.06
CA PHE A 143 -7.74 -3.47 6.05
C PHE A 143 -8.26 -4.81 6.54
N GLY A 144 -7.73 -5.92 6.03
CA GLY A 144 -8.12 -7.24 6.52
C GLY A 144 -7.52 -8.40 5.73
N ASP A 145 -7.95 -9.60 6.10
CA ASP A 145 -7.56 -10.84 5.46
C ASP A 145 -8.41 -11.11 4.21
N LEU A 146 -7.77 -11.21 3.05
CA LEU A 146 -8.42 -11.52 1.77
C LEU A 146 -8.85 -13.00 1.66
N ASP A 147 -8.29 -13.87 2.49
CA ASP A 147 -8.62 -15.31 2.49
C ASP A 147 -9.71 -15.64 3.51
N ASP A 148 -10.08 -14.72 4.41
CA ASP A 148 -11.24 -14.88 5.29
C ASP A 148 -12.52 -14.35 4.62
N PRO A 149 -13.48 -15.23 4.24
CA PRO A 149 -14.73 -14.80 3.61
C PRO A 149 -15.58 -13.83 4.46
N LYS A 150 -15.36 -13.80 5.78
CA LYS A 150 -16.08 -12.94 6.72
C LYS A 150 -15.43 -11.58 6.92
N SER A 151 -14.22 -11.38 6.40
CA SER A 151 -13.50 -10.13 6.59
C SER A 151 -14.22 -8.97 5.90
N ALA A 152 -14.10 -7.77 6.50
CA ALA A 152 -14.71 -6.55 5.97
C ALA A 152 -14.23 -6.20 4.56
N VAL A 153 -12.97 -6.48 4.23
CA VAL A 153 -12.43 -6.27 2.87
C VAL A 153 -13.18 -7.11 1.84
N ASN A 154 -13.45 -8.39 2.14
CA ASN A 154 -14.19 -9.27 1.25
C ASN A 154 -15.68 -8.89 1.13
N ALA A 155 -16.29 -8.40 2.20
CA ALA A 155 -17.66 -7.87 2.15
C ALA A 155 -17.76 -6.68 1.17
N LEU A 156 -16.81 -5.76 1.22
CA LEU A 156 -16.73 -4.61 0.30
C LEU A 156 -16.47 -5.05 -1.14
N LEU A 157 -15.50 -5.93 -1.38
CA LEU A 157 -15.15 -6.41 -2.72
C LEU A 157 -16.28 -7.19 -3.41
N ARG A 158 -17.18 -7.84 -2.64
CA ARG A 158 -18.37 -8.50 -3.18
C ARG A 158 -19.53 -7.53 -3.46
N SER A 159 -19.64 -6.45 -2.69
CA SER A 159 -20.79 -5.55 -2.74
C SER A 159 -20.62 -4.37 -3.71
N ARG A 160 -19.38 -4.06 -4.11
CA ARG A 160 -19.07 -2.90 -4.95
C ARG A 160 -18.04 -3.22 -6.01
N THR A 161 -18.11 -2.49 -7.11
CA THR A 161 -17.09 -2.55 -8.16
C THR A 161 -15.76 -2.02 -7.63
N SER A 162 -14.69 -2.75 -7.93
CA SER A 162 -13.33 -2.39 -7.52
C SER A 162 -12.35 -2.61 -8.67
N HIS A 163 -11.27 -1.86 -8.65
CA HIS A 163 -10.15 -2.03 -9.56
C HIS A 163 -8.83 -2.00 -8.79
N THR A 164 -7.77 -2.44 -9.45
CA THR A 164 -6.39 -2.30 -8.97
C THR A 164 -5.63 -1.39 -9.90
N LEU A 165 -4.54 -0.79 -9.41
CA LEU A 165 -3.65 0.01 -10.25
C LEU A 165 -2.86 -0.90 -11.20
N LEU A 166 -2.67 -0.46 -12.45
CA LEU A 166 -1.82 -1.08 -13.47
C LEU A 166 -2.01 -2.61 -13.57
N PRO A 167 -3.24 -3.10 -13.85
CA PRO A 167 -3.49 -4.54 -13.93
C PRO A 167 -2.66 -5.22 -15.03
N GLU A 168 -2.30 -4.48 -16.09
CA GLU A 168 -1.44 -4.92 -17.19
C GLU A 168 -0.01 -5.27 -16.77
N ALA A 169 0.46 -4.75 -15.63
CA ALA A 169 1.78 -5.09 -15.09
C ALA A 169 1.86 -6.53 -14.51
N GLY A 170 0.74 -7.26 -14.43
CA GLY A 170 0.69 -8.67 -14.01
C GLY A 170 1.13 -8.94 -12.58
N THR A 171 1.25 -7.93 -11.74
CA THR A 171 1.79 -8.05 -10.37
C THR A 171 0.78 -8.57 -9.36
N ARG A 172 -0.51 -8.58 -9.70
CA ARG A 172 -1.63 -8.95 -8.80
C ARG A 172 -1.62 -8.16 -7.48
N PRO A 173 -1.95 -6.85 -7.52
CA PRO A 173 -1.99 -5.98 -6.34
C PRO A 173 -3.00 -6.46 -5.30
N ARG A 174 -2.74 -6.17 -4.02
CA ARG A 174 -3.65 -6.41 -2.90
C ARG A 174 -4.18 -5.12 -2.27
N VAL A 175 -4.03 -4.00 -2.94
CA VAL A 175 -4.74 -2.76 -2.65
C VAL A 175 -5.77 -2.55 -3.76
N PHE A 176 -7.03 -2.43 -3.37
CA PHE A 176 -8.18 -2.31 -4.25
C PHE A 176 -8.83 -0.94 -4.05
N TYR A 177 -9.30 -0.34 -5.13
CA TYR A 177 -9.98 0.94 -5.13
C TYR A 177 -11.44 0.74 -5.53
N LEU A 178 -12.38 1.19 -4.67
CA LEU A 178 -13.81 1.17 -4.97
C LEU A 178 -14.20 2.42 -5.74
N THR A 179 -15.08 2.23 -6.73
CA THR A 179 -15.63 3.31 -7.58
C THR A 179 -17.15 3.38 -7.49
#